data_dc42eef1b2e6044efad54262f11b8a8e
#
_entry.id   dc42eef1b2e6044efad54262f11b8a8e
#
_cell.length_a   1.000
_cell.length_b   1.000
_cell.length_c   1.000
_cell.angle_alpha   90.00
_cell.angle_beta   90.00
_cell.angle_gamma   90.00
#
_symmetry.space_group_name_H-M   'P 1'
#
loop_
_entity.id
_entity.type
_entity.pdbx_description
1 polymer ?
#
loop_
_entity_poly.entity_id
_entity_poly.type
_entity_poly.pdbx_seq_one_letter_code
_entity_poly.pdbx_strand_id
1 'polypeptide(L)'
;MEKPINQELYSETSEPQRRIIRSDVLLYVLVLLFVVALIFLVSALIVVFQLPELISQLTLFAFLWLFGWRLYRVRLISYRYTLTERMLSVDRVVGRRIKPELAVHLADITGIRPCAELPADQGGKRERLYLGKKADTTAVTYRVGGVPSTLLLSMSEEMRGKLIAQWKLMRR
;
A
#
# COMPACT_ATOMS: atom_id res chain seq x y z
N MET A 1 -12.66 -8.86 37.15
CA MET A 1 -11.95 -7.91 36.27
C MET A 1 -11.43 -8.71 35.08
N GLU A 2 -12.21 -8.76 34.00
CA GLU A 2 -11.75 -9.37 32.74
C GLU A 2 -10.70 -8.47 32.12
N LYS A 3 -9.47 -8.98 31.96
CA LYS A 3 -8.47 -8.32 31.13
C LYS A 3 -9.01 -8.20 29.71
N PRO A 4 -8.95 -7.04 29.07
CA PRO A 4 -9.35 -6.89 27.68
C PRO A 4 -8.53 -7.88 26.83
N ILE A 5 -9.23 -8.78 26.16
CA ILE A 5 -8.69 -9.98 25.46
C ILE A 5 -7.79 -9.63 24.25
N ASN A 6 -7.60 -8.34 23.95
CA ASN A 6 -6.76 -7.87 22.86
C ASN A 6 -5.99 -6.61 23.29
N GLN A 7 -5.02 -6.79 24.15
CA GLN A 7 -4.14 -5.68 24.49
C GLN A 7 -3.24 -5.36 23.29
N GLU A 8 -3.31 -4.12 22.81
CA GLU A 8 -2.46 -3.61 21.75
C GLU A 8 -1.02 -3.56 22.27
N LEU A 9 -0.14 -4.38 21.69
CA LEU A 9 1.27 -4.45 22.10
C LEU A 9 2.10 -3.39 21.37
N TYR A 10 1.80 -3.14 20.11
CA TYR A 10 2.52 -2.19 19.28
C TYR A 10 1.70 -1.77 18.07
N SER A 11 1.74 -0.50 17.73
CA SER A 11 1.11 0.05 16.55
C SER A 11 2.09 0.94 15.78
N GLU A 12 2.17 0.73 14.50
CA GLU A 12 3.00 1.52 13.60
C GLU A 12 2.18 1.94 12.38
N THR A 13 2.29 3.21 12.01
CA THR A 13 1.69 3.71 10.78
C THR A 13 2.79 3.85 9.74
N SER A 14 2.72 3.03 8.69
CA SER A 14 3.55 3.21 7.51
C SER A 14 3.02 4.41 6.73
N GLU A 15 3.56 5.58 7.00
CA GLU A 15 3.27 6.76 6.21
C GLU A 15 3.98 6.66 4.86
N PRO A 16 3.37 7.16 3.76
CA PRO A 16 4.09 7.35 2.51
C PRO A 16 5.29 8.24 2.84
N GLN A 17 6.47 7.79 2.44
CA GLN A 17 7.74 8.41 2.79
C GLN A 17 7.66 9.91 2.44
N ARG A 18 7.27 10.72 3.42
CA ARG A 18 7.19 12.19 3.36
C ARG A 18 8.59 12.79 3.39
N ARG A 19 9.43 12.47 2.40
CA ARG A 19 10.51 13.39 2.03
C ARG A 19 9.89 14.52 1.21
N ILE A 20 9.19 15.37 1.90
CA ILE A 20 8.63 16.61 1.44
C ILE A 20 9.71 17.66 1.72
N ILE A 21 10.02 18.49 0.76
CA ILE A 21 9.45 19.82 0.62
C ILE A 21 9.80 20.41 -0.78
N ARG A 22 11.00 20.16 -1.31
CA ARG A 22 11.38 20.68 -2.63
C ARG A 22 10.90 19.78 -3.79
N SER A 23 10.90 18.49 -3.58
CA SER A 23 10.47 17.49 -4.57
C SER A 23 8.95 17.57 -4.85
N ASP A 24 8.12 17.98 -3.89
CA ASP A 24 6.68 18.03 -4.08
C ASP A 24 6.24 19.26 -4.85
N VAL A 25 6.83 20.41 -4.59
CA VAL A 25 6.60 21.62 -5.38
C VAL A 25 7.02 21.38 -6.82
N LEU A 26 8.21 20.80 -7.03
CA LEU A 26 8.68 20.42 -8.36
C LEU A 26 7.75 19.43 -9.05
N LEU A 27 7.23 18.46 -8.33
CA LEU A 27 6.27 17.49 -8.86
C LEU A 27 4.94 18.15 -9.23
N TYR A 28 4.42 19.08 -8.41
CA TYR A 28 3.21 19.84 -8.74
C TYR A 28 3.41 20.71 -9.97
N VAL A 29 4.55 21.38 -10.08
CA VAL A 29 4.91 22.18 -11.27
C VAL A 29 5.00 21.27 -12.51
N LEU A 30 5.65 20.13 -12.40
CA LEU A 30 5.81 19.17 -13.50
C LEU A 30 4.46 18.58 -13.94
N VAL A 31 3.58 18.31 -12.99
CA VAL A 31 2.20 17.88 -13.24
C VAL A 31 1.41 18.96 -13.96
N LEU A 32 1.51 20.20 -13.49
CA LEU A 32 0.83 21.32 -14.12
C LEU A 32 1.31 21.50 -15.56
N LEU A 33 2.63 21.50 -15.78
CA LEU A 33 3.23 21.59 -17.11
C LEU A 33 2.78 20.43 -18.02
N PHE A 34 2.72 19.22 -17.47
CA PHE A 34 2.25 18.04 -18.21
C PHE A 34 0.78 18.18 -18.63
N VAL A 35 -0.10 18.64 -17.74
CA VAL A 35 -1.51 18.88 -18.05
C VAL A 35 -1.66 19.96 -19.14
N VAL A 36 -0.91 21.05 -19.04
CA VAL A 36 -0.90 22.11 -20.05
C VAL A 36 -0.43 21.56 -21.39
N ALA A 37 0.69 20.84 -21.41
CA ALA A 37 1.22 20.21 -22.63
C ALA A 37 0.22 19.21 -23.25
N LEU A 38 -0.49 18.44 -22.42
CA LEU A 38 -1.53 17.51 -22.88
C LEU A 38 -2.69 18.24 -23.54
N ILE A 39 -3.14 19.35 -22.96
CA ILE A 39 -4.21 20.18 -23.54
C ILE A 39 -3.78 20.70 -24.91
N PHE A 40 -2.56 21.23 -25.04
CA PHE A 40 -2.04 21.70 -26.33
C PHE A 40 -1.92 20.57 -27.36
N LEU A 41 -1.42 19.40 -26.94
CA LEU A 41 -1.30 18.23 -27.82
C LEU A 41 -2.66 17.76 -28.32
N VAL A 42 -3.65 17.64 -27.44
CA VAL A 42 -5.02 17.23 -27.81
C VAL A 42 -5.64 18.26 -28.75
N SER A 43 -5.48 19.57 -28.48
CA SER A 43 -5.97 20.64 -29.35
C SER A 43 -5.33 20.59 -30.73
N ALA A 44 -4.03 20.36 -30.81
CA ALA A 44 -3.33 20.20 -32.10
C ALA A 44 -3.83 18.98 -32.88
N LEU A 45 -4.05 17.83 -32.20
CA LEU A 45 -4.59 16.62 -32.84
C LEU A 45 -6.01 16.82 -33.40
N ILE A 46 -6.86 17.59 -32.68
CA ILE A 46 -8.20 17.93 -33.16
C ILE A 46 -8.10 18.69 -34.49
N VAL A 47 -7.25 19.70 -34.56
CA VAL A 47 -7.08 20.54 -35.76
C VAL A 47 -6.51 19.73 -36.93
N VAL A 48 -5.49 18.89 -36.68
CA VAL A 48 -4.81 18.11 -37.73
C VAL A 48 -5.67 16.97 -38.24
N PHE A 49 -6.37 16.25 -37.38
CA PHE A 49 -7.14 15.06 -37.76
C PHE A 49 -8.64 15.31 -37.87
N GLN A 50 -9.10 16.55 -37.69
CA GLN A 50 -10.54 16.93 -37.72
C GLN A 50 -11.39 15.98 -36.84
N LEU A 51 -10.84 15.57 -35.67
CA LEU A 51 -11.52 14.65 -34.76
C LEU A 51 -12.74 15.33 -34.15
N PRO A 52 -13.83 14.57 -33.95
CA PRO A 52 -14.99 15.07 -33.20
C PRO A 52 -14.56 15.57 -31.81
N GLU A 53 -15.03 16.74 -31.42
CA GLU A 53 -14.70 17.40 -30.17
C GLU A 53 -14.98 16.50 -28.93
N LEU A 54 -15.99 15.67 -29.05
CA LEU A 54 -16.38 14.71 -28.01
C LEU A 54 -15.30 13.66 -27.72
N ILE A 55 -14.57 13.18 -28.74
CA ILE A 55 -13.49 12.20 -28.58
C ILE A 55 -12.32 12.82 -27.81
N SER A 56 -12.00 14.07 -28.10
CA SER A 56 -10.91 14.76 -27.42
C SER A 56 -11.21 15.04 -25.95
N GLN A 57 -12.45 15.44 -25.64
CA GLN A 57 -12.89 15.65 -24.27
C GLN A 57 -12.84 14.34 -23.47
N LEU A 58 -13.33 13.23 -24.04
CA LEU A 58 -13.26 11.91 -23.38
C LEU A 58 -11.82 11.47 -23.14
N THR A 59 -10.93 11.69 -24.07
CA THR A 59 -9.51 11.35 -23.94
C THR A 59 -8.87 12.16 -22.80
N LEU A 60 -9.12 13.47 -22.75
CA LEU A 60 -8.62 14.34 -21.69
C LEU A 60 -9.15 13.89 -20.30
N PHE A 61 -10.45 13.62 -20.21
CA PHE A 61 -11.05 13.11 -18.97
C PHE A 61 -10.44 11.77 -18.53
N ALA A 62 -10.22 10.84 -19.45
CA ALA A 62 -9.61 9.55 -19.16
C ALA A 62 -8.19 9.72 -18.60
N PHE A 63 -7.37 10.59 -19.19
CA PHE A 63 -6.03 10.89 -18.69
C PHE A 63 -6.05 11.55 -17.32
N LEU A 64 -6.89 12.55 -17.09
CA LEU A 64 -7.02 13.21 -15.79
C LEU A 64 -7.51 12.24 -14.71
N TRP A 65 -8.45 11.35 -15.05
CA TRP A 65 -8.93 10.31 -14.16
C TRP A 65 -7.83 9.32 -13.76
N LEU A 66 -7.09 8.77 -14.74
CA LEU A 66 -6.00 7.81 -14.50
C LEU A 66 -4.90 8.46 -13.67
N PHE A 67 -4.55 9.71 -13.97
CA PHE A 67 -3.52 10.44 -13.26
C PHE A 67 -3.96 10.79 -11.84
N GLY A 68 -5.17 11.29 -11.66
CA GLY A 68 -5.77 11.58 -10.35
C GLY A 68 -5.87 10.32 -9.49
N TRP A 69 -6.30 9.20 -10.08
CA TRP A 69 -6.34 7.89 -9.41
C TRP A 69 -4.96 7.44 -8.94
N ARG A 70 -3.93 7.61 -9.77
CA ARG A 70 -2.56 7.26 -9.40
C ARG A 70 -2.02 8.13 -8.29
N LEU A 71 -2.24 9.45 -8.33
CA LEU A 71 -1.85 10.37 -7.26
C LEU A 71 -2.57 10.04 -5.94
N TYR A 72 -3.87 9.79 -6.01
CA TYR A 72 -4.67 9.37 -4.86
C TYR A 72 -4.07 8.13 -4.20
N ARG A 73 -3.78 7.09 -5.00
CA ARG A 73 -3.25 5.83 -4.49
C ARG A 73 -1.86 5.96 -3.85
N VAL A 74 -1.00 6.82 -4.41
CA VAL A 74 0.39 6.95 -3.95
C VAL A 74 0.52 7.89 -2.75
N ARG A 75 -0.34 8.90 -2.65
CA ARG A 75 -0.16 10.01 -1.70
C ARG A 75 -1.12 10.00 -0.50
N LEU A 76 -2.31 9.45 -0.65
CA LEU A 76 -3.36 9.55 0.35
C LEU A 76 -3.59 8.27 1.14
N ILE A 77 -3.05 7.15 0.69
CA ILE A 77 -3.18 5.88 1.39
C ILE A 77 -1.98 5.69 2.30
N SER A 78 -2.22 5.45 3.57
CA SER A 78 -1.25 4.93 4.53
C SER A 78 -1.77 3.62 5.12
N TYR A 79 -0.87 2.79 5.61
CA TYR A 79 -1.22 1.55 6.27
C TYR A 79 -0.81 1.62 7.73
N ARG A 80 -1.73 1.25 8.62
CA ARG A 80 -1.45 1.08 10.04
C ARG A 80 -1.35 -0.40 10.33
N TYR A 81 -0.23 -0.80 10.90
CA TYR A 81 0.01 -2.15 11.37
C TYR A 81 -0.15 -2.18 12.87
N THR A 82 -1.03 -3.00 13.38
CA THR A 82 -1.28 -3.15 14.82
C THR A 82 -1.01 -4.59 15.21
N LEU A 83 -0.08 -4.77 16.14
CA LEU A 83 0.24 -6.06 16.72
C LEU A 83 -0.44 -6.17 18.09
N THR A 84 -1.28 -7.16 18.23
CA THR A 84 -1.87 -7.55 19.50
C THR A 84 -1.24 -8.87 19.97
N GLU A 85 -1.60 -9.34 21.15
CA GLU A 85 -1.10 -10.61 21.67
C GLU A 85 -1.34 -11.80 20.74
N ARG A 86 -2.41 -11.79 19.95
CA ARG A 86 -2.85 -12.93 19.13
C ARG A 86 -2.99 -12.64 17.63
N MET A 87 -3.01 -11.37 17.26
CA MET A 87 -3.36 -10.98 15.90
C MET A 87 -2.44 -9.88 15.37
N LEU A 88 -2.18 -9.95 14.08
CA LEU A 88 -1.61 -8.85 13.29
C LEU A 88 -2.73 -8.27 12.45
N SER A 89 -3.11 -7.03 12.70
CA SER A 89 -4.11 -6.31 11.91
C SER A 89 -3.45 -5.25 11.04
N VAL A 90 -4.01 -5.09 9.85
CA VAL A 90 -3.59 -4.10 8.87
C VAL A 90 -4.79 -3.27 8.48
N ASP A 91 -4.74 -2.00 8.81
CA ASP A 91 -5.77 -1.05 8.49
C ASP A 91 -5.28 -0.08 7.40
N ARG A 92 -6.14 0.20 6.44
CA ARG A 92 -5.91 1.26 5.47
C ARG A 92 -6.44 2.57 6.01
N VAL A 93 -5.56 3.55 6.08
CA VAL A 93 -5.87 4.91 6.53
C VAL A 93 -5.88 5.83 5.31
N VAL A 94 -7.01 6.51 5.11
CA VAL A 94 -7.17 7.51 4.05
C VAL A 94 -7.65 8.81 4.69
N GLY A 95 -6.73 9.74 4.92
CA GLY A 95 -7.01 10.96 5.68
C GLY A 95 -7.46 10.62 7.11
N ARG A 96 -8.73 10.91 7.45
CA ARG A 96 -9.31 10.60 8.77
C ARG A 96 -10.08 9.26 8.83
N ARG A 97 -10.23 8.58 7.69
CA ARG A 97 -11.00 7.32 7.62
C ARG A 97 -10.06 6.13 7.77
N ILE A 98 -10.37 5.28 8.71
CA ILE A 98 -9.67 4.00 8.95
C ILE A 98 -10.59 2.90 8.45
N LYS A 99 -10.06 2.03 7.59
CA LYS A 99 -10.78 0.89 7.06
C LYS A 99 -9.96 -0.37 7.32
N PRO A 100 -10.48 -1.36 8.06
CA PRO A 100 -9.78 -2.63 8.24
C PRO A 100 -9.66 -3.32 6.89
N GLU A 101 -8.44 -3.75 6.54
CA GLU A 101 -8.18 -4.50 5.30
C GLU A 101 -7.99 -5.98 5.60
N LEU A 102 -7.19 -6.30 6.63
CA LEU A 102 -6.86 -7.68 6.95
C LEU A 102 -6.50 -7.82 8.43
N ALA A 103 -6.90 -8.95 9.01
CA ALA A 103 -6.47 -9.39 10.31
C ALA A 103 -6.03 -10.85 10.22
N VAL A 104 -4.82 -11.16 10.70
CA VAL A 104 -4.22 -12.50 10.65
C VAL A 104 -3.90 -12.94 12.06
N HIS A 105 -4.35 -14.13 12.45
CA HIS A 105 -3.94 -14.73 13.71
C HIS A 105 -2.46 -15.13 13.67
N LEU A 106 -1.72 -14.86 14.73
CA LEU A 106 -0.31 -15.22 14.80
C LEU A 106 -0.08 -16.72 14.72
N ALA A 107 -1.06 -17.52 15.17
CA ALA A 107 -1.04 -18.97 15.06
C ALA A 107 -1.07 -19.47 13.60
N ASP A 108 -1.72 -18.70 12.70
CA ASP A 108 -1.83 -19.04 11.28
C ASP A 108 -0.60 -18.64 10.47
N ILE A 109 0.31 -17.85 11.07
CA ILE A 109 1.54 -17.42 10.42
C ILE A 109 2.51 -18.60 10.33
N THR A 110 2.92 -18.93 9.12
CA THR A 110 3.86 -20.01 8.82
C THR A 110 5.31 -19.54 8.69
N GLY A 111 5.51 -18.26 8.35
CA GLY A 111 6.85 -17.70 8.21
C GLY A 111 6.86 -16.18 8.07
N ILE A 112 7.95 -15.58 8.53
CA ILE A 112 8.21 -14.14 8.40
C ILE A 112 9.62 -14.01 7.80
N ARG A 113 9.73 -13.40 6.62
CA ARG A 113 11.00 -13.27 5.88
C ARG A 113 11.09 -11.93 5.16
N PRO A 114 12.29 -11.42 4.86
CA PRO A 114 12.46 -10.32 3.92
C PRO A 114 11.87 -10.67 2.55
N CYS A 115 11.27 -9.73 1.85
CA CYS A 115 10.68 -9.98 0.54
C CYS A 115 11.71 -10.44 -0.51
N ALA A 116 12.98 -10.06 -0.34
CA ALA A 116 14.08 -10.48 -1.22
C ALA A 116 14.33 -11.99 -1.19
N GLU A 117 14.01 -12.66 -0.08
CA GLU A 117 14.22 -14.10 0.13
C GLU A 117 13.00 -14.97 -0.23
N LEU A 118 11.96 -14.34 -0.78
CA LEU A 118 10.76 -15.08 -1.20
C LEU A 118 11.03 -15.83 -2.48
N PRO A 119 10.84 -17.16 -2.50
CA PRO A 119 10.88 -17.93 -3.74
C PRO A 119 9.78 -17.45 -4.69
N ALA A 120 10.11 -17.39 -5.99
CA ALA A 120 9.21 -16.89 -7.03
C ALA A 120 7.91 -17.70 -7.14
N ASP A 121 7.96 -18.98 -6.76
CA ASP A 121 6.92 -19.99 -6.99
C ASP A 121 6.07 -20.37 -5.79
N GLN A 122 5.99 -19.56 -4.74
CA GLN A 122 4.97 -19.83 -3.73
C GLN A 122 3.58 -19.57 -4.33
N GLY A 123 2.95 -20.63 -4.82
CA GLY A 123 1.54 -20.62 -5.23
C GLY A 123 0.69 -20.11 -4.06
N GLY A 124 -0.21 -19.18 -4.34
CA GLY A 124 -1.08 -18.60 -3.34
C GLY A 124 -1.37 -17.12 -3.60
N LYS A 125 -2.35 -16.60 -2.87
CA LYS A 125 -2.75 -15.20 -2.99
C LYS A 125 -1.68 -14.30 -2.37
N ARG A 126 -1.18 -13.32 -3.14
CA ARG A 126 -0.26 -12.28 -2.66
C ARG A 126 -1.01 -10.97 -2.45
N GLU A 127 -1.09 -10.55 -1.22
CA GLU A 127 -1.68 -9.26 -0.85
C GLU A 127 -0.58 -8.23 -0.61
N ARG A 128 -0.68 -7.10 -1.32
CA ARG A 128 0.32 -6.03 -1.27
C ARG A 128 -0.25 -4.87 -0.46
N LEU A 129 0.06 -4.83 0.82
CA LEU A 129 -0.37 -3.78 1.76
C LEU A 129 0.86 -3.00 2.24
N TYR A 130 1.62 -2.44 1.29
CA TYR A 130 2.81 -1.65 1.56
C TYR A 130 2.89 -0.42 0.67
N LEU A 131 3.63 0.56 1.16
CA LEU A 131 4.02 1.78 0.45
C LEU A 131 5.55 1.80 0.33
N GLY A 132 6.05 2.19 -0.84
CA GLY A 132 7.49 2.28 -1.06
C GLY A 132 8.08 1.18 -1.94
N LYS A 133 9.38 0.90 -1.75
CA LYS A 133 10.10 -0.07 -2.57
C LYS A 133 9.85 -1.49 -2.07
N LYS A 134 9.73 -2.42 -2.99
CA LYS A 134 9.56 -3.86 -2.69
C LYS A 134 10.73 -4.43 -1.87
N ALA A 135 11.95 -3.90 -2.05
CA ALA A 135 13.14 -4.36 -1.35
C ALA A 135 13.05 -4.18 0.18
N ASP A 136 12.34 -3.14 0.64
CA ASP A 136 12.23 -2.79 2.06
C ASP A 136 11.00 -3.43 2.72
N THR A 137 10.41 -4.45 2.08
CA THR A 137 9.19 -5.09 2.58
C THR A 137 9.47 -6.42 3.26
N THR A 138 8.70 -6.68 4.32
CA THR A 138 8.67 -7.97 4.99
C THR A 138 7.50 -8.80 4.45
N ALA A 139 7.78 -10.04 4.14
CA ALA A 139 6.77 -11.00 3.72
C ALA A 139 6.34 -11.86 4.92
N VAL A 140 5.06 -11.84 5.21
CA VAL A 140 4.43 -12.68 6.22
C VAL A 140 3.62 -13.75 5.47
N THR A 141 4.04 -14.99 5.57
CA THR A 141 3.32 -16.14 5.02
C THR A 141 2.37 -16.69 6.07
N TYR A 142 1.13 -16.92 5.69
CA TYR A 142 0.09 -17.42 6.58
C TYR A 142 -0.87 -18.36 5.83
N ARG A 143 -1.68 -19.11 6.54
CA ARG A 143 -2.68 -20.02 5.98
C ARG A 143 -4.08 -19.61 6.36
N VAL A 144 -4.96 -19.49 5.38
CA VAL A 144 -6.39 -19.29 5.60
C VAL A 144 -7.14 -20.41 4.90
N GLY A 145 -7.88 -21.22 5.65
CA GLY A 145 -8.60 -22.35 5.09
C GLY A 145 -7.70 -23.37 4.38
N GLY A 146 -6.43 -23.52 4.82
CA GLY A 146 -5.47 -24.43 4.20
C GLY A 146 -4.73 -23.84 3.00
N VAL A 147 -5.14 -22.70 2.45
CA VAL A 147 -4.51 -22.07 1.31
C VAL A 147 -3.36 -21.17 1.78
N PRO A 148 -2.13 -21.37 1.26
CA PRO A 148 -1.03 -20.48 1.59
C PRO A 148 -1.27 -19.10 0.98
N SER A 149 -1.09 -18.07 1.78
CA SER A 149 -1.21 -16.66 1.37
C SER A 149 0.00 -15.90 1.85
N THR A 150 0.41 -14.88 1.10
CA THR A 150 1.58 -14.05 1.44
C THR A 150 1.17 -12.59 1.50
N LEU A 151 1.43 -11.99 2.65
CA LEU A 151 1.19 -10.58 2.93
C LEU A 151 2.52 -9.83 2.87
N LEU A 152 2.59 -8.80 2.03
CA LEU A 152 3.77 -7.94 1.92
C LEU A 152 3.51 -6.64 2.67
N LEU A 153 4.34 -6.35 3.68
CA LEU A 153 4.21 -5.22 4.58
C LEU A 153 5.50 -4.40 4.59
N SER A 154 5.38 -3.07 4.67
CA SER A 154 6.49 -2.16 4.91
C SER A 154 6.49 -1.76 6.38
N MET A 155 7.13 -2.56 7.21
CA MET A 155 7.23 -2.36 8.65
C MET A 155 8.66 -2.03 9.07
N SER A 156 8.82 -1.33 10.20
CA SER A 156 10.12 -1.05 10.78
C SER A 156 10.81 -2.32 11.29
N GLU A 157 12.13 -2.26 11.47
CA GLU A 157 12.90 -3.33 12.10
C GLU A 157 12.40 -3.64 13.50
N GLU A 158 11.96 -2.62 14.24
CA GLU A 158 11.42 -2.76 15.59
C GLU A 158 10.11 -3.55 15.58
N MET A 159 9.16 -3.16 14.71
CA MET A 159 7.90 -3.87 14.53
C MET A 159 8.12 -5.32 14.10
N ARG A 160 9.05 -5.54 13.16
CA ARG A 160 9.43 -6.87 12.69
C ARG A 160 10.00 -7.72 13.83
N GLY A 161 10.88 -7.15 14.64
CA GLY A 161 11.45 -7.81 15.83
C GLY A 161 10.39 -8.24 16.84
N LYS A 162 9.45 -7.34 17.17
CA LYS A 162 8.32 -7.62 18.08
C LYS A 162 7.39 -8.69 17.51
N LEU A 163 7.08 -8.62 16.22
CA LEU A 163 6.26 -9.62 15.54
C LEU A 163 6.89 -11.01 15.59
N ILE A 164 8.20 -11.12 15.31
CA ILE A 164 8.92 -12.39 15.36
C ILE A 164 8.99 -12.92 16.80
N ALA A 165 9.23 -12.06 17.78
CA ALA A 165 9.27 -12.46 19.18
C ALA A 165 7.90 -13.03 19.64
N GLN A 166 6.83 -12.32 19.35
CA GLN A 166 5.47 -12.74 19.71
C GLN A 166 5.05 -14.02 18.97
N TRP A 167 5.37 -14.14 17.69
CA TRP A 167 5.11 -15.34 16.90
C TRP A 167 5.84 -16.57 17.45
N LYS A 168 7.10 -16.42 17.91
CA LYS A 168 7.85 -17.51 18.54
C LYS A 168 7.26 -17.93 19.89
N LEU A 169 6.72 -16.97 20.67
CA LEU A 169 6.04 -17.27 21.94
C LEU A 169 4.79 -18.11 21.74
N MET A 170 4.03 -17.85 20.65
CA MET A 170 2.80 -18.59 20.34
C MET A 170 3.05 -20.02 19.81
N ARG A 171 4.28 -20.33 19.40
CA ARG A 171 4.65 -21.66 18.88
C ARG A 171 5.31 -22.59 19.92
N ARG A 172 5.56 -22.08 21.11
CA ARG A 172 6.03 -22.87 22.25
C ARG A 172 4.87 -23.50 22.98
#